data_021c8f83a7c494550ca5d3be009120f4
#
_entry.id   021c8f83a7c494550ca5d3be009120f4
#
_cell.length_a   1.000
_cell.length_b   1.000
_cell.length_c   1.000
_cell.angle_alpha   90.00
_cell.angle_beta   90.00
_cell.angle_gamma   90.00
#
_symmetry.space_group_name_H-M   'P 1'
#
loop_
_entity.id
_entity.type
_entity.pdbx_description
1 polymer ?
#
loop_
_entity_poly.entity_id
_entity_poly.type
_entity_poly.pdbx_seq_one_letter_code
_entity_poly.pdbx_strand_id
1 'polypeptide(L)'
;MPSILTALARSPTLRALVIVAVAVMAVGCASLDSRARQLMYRPTAARPEPLPTLRPGDEQTLVEVAGHDGTTEHVALWWLPNADRAAPTLLYLHGTFRNLYRNHPKMEALRDVGFSVLAVDYRGFGDSTPIVPSQRSILADADVAWAELVRRQPDSCKRVIYGHSLGGAVAIDLASRKHVHVDYGALAVESTFSSLVDLAGSAVGPLGPIAVWLSSERFDSLAAIAKVDAPILMLHGDRDDTVPIALGRKLRDAAPPGTRWIEIPNGSHSRLHENAPAAYRAAFESLIASLCSQR
;
A
#
# COMPACT_ATOMS: atom_id res chain seq x y z
N MET A 1 -50.43 -11.48 22.50
CA MET A 1 -49.55 -12.27 21.60
C MET A 1 -48.19 -12.34 22.22
N PRO A 2 -47.62 -13.52 22.55
CA PRO A 2 -46.23 -13.59 23.02
C PRO A 2 -45.29 -13.07 21.93
N SER A 3 -44.30 -12.23 22.30
CA SER A 3 -43.32 -11.72 21.35
C SER A 3 -42.46 -12.86 20.80
N ILE A 4 -41.93 -12.70 19.58
CA ILE A 4 -41.02 -13.67 18.93
C ILE A 4 -39.85 -14.05 19.86
N LEU A 5 -39.39 -13.12 20.69
CA LEU A 5 -38.37 -13.30 21.70
C LEU A 5 -38.78 -14.30 22.81
N THR A 6 -40.04 -14.34 23.21
CA THR A 6 -40.53 -15.28 24.22
C THR A 6 -40.76 -16.70 23.66
N ALA A 7 -41.03 -16.83 22.36
CA ALA A 7 -41.09 -18.13 21.67
C ALA A 7 -39.66 -18.74 21.49
N LEU A 8 -38.69 -17.94 21.13
CA LEU A 8 -37.27 -18.32 21.09
C LEU A 8 -36.74 -18.80 22.46
N ALA A 9 -37.22 -18.17 23.56
CA ALA A 9 -36.77 -18.53 24.89
C ALA A 9 -37.31 -19.89 25.38
N ARG A 10 -38.39 -20.43 24.78
CA ARG A 10 -39.07 -21.63 25.24
C ARG A 10 -38.85 -22.90 24.41
N SER A 11 -38.34 -22.79 23.17
CA SER A 11 -38.14 -23.95 22.28
C SER A 11 -36.64 -24.20 22.04
N PRO A 12 -36.06 -25.31 22.55
CA PRO A 12 -34.66 -25.63 22.28
C PRO A 12 -34.37 -25.89 20.79
N THR A 13 -35.34 -26.45 20.07
CA THR A 13 -35.21 -26.69 18.61
C THR A 13 -35.16 -25.38 17.82
N LEU A 14 -36.00 -24.40 18.19
CA LEU A 14 -35.97 -23.10 17.53
C LEU A 14 -34.70 -22.32 17.80
N ARG A 15 -34.14 -22.42 19.00
CA ARG A 15 -32.82 -21.88 19.33
C ARG A 15 -31.69 -22.52 18.49
N ALA A 16 -31.71 -23.86 18.37
CA ALA A 16 -30.73 -24.59 17.57
C ALA A 16 -30.82 -24.17 16.09
N LEU A 17 -32.02 -24.05 15.52
CA LEU A 17 -32.24 -23.60 14.14
C LEU A 17 -31.71 -22.17 13.91
N VAL A 18 -31.97 -21.25 14.82
CA VAL A 18 -31.47 -19.86 14.75
C VAL A 18 -29.96 -19.83 14.82
N ILE A 19 -29.34 -20.61 15.74
CA ILE A 19 -27.88 -20.68 15.85
C ILE A 19 -27.25 -21.22 14.56
N VAL A 20 -27.83 -22.28 13.99
CA VAL A 20 -27.36 -22.86 12.73
C VAL A 20 -27.51 -21.85 11.59
N ALA A 21 -28.66 -21.16 11.49
CA ALA A 21 -28.89 -20.15 10.45
C ALA A 21 -27.89 -18.99 10.58
N VAL A 22 -27.64 -18.50 11.80
CA VAL A 22 -26.63 -17.46 12.05
C VAL A 22 -25.22 -17.93 11.71
N ALA A 23 -24.86 -19.17 12.07
CA ALA A 23 -23.57 -19.74 11.73
C ALA A 23 -23.38 -19.88 10.21
N VAL A 24 -24.40 -20.36 9.49
CA VAL A 24 -24.37 -20.47 8.01
C VAL A 24 -24.24 -19.10 7.35
N MET A 25 -24.98 -18.09 7.84
CA MET A 25 -24.84 -16.73 7.34
C MET A 25 -23.45 -16.17 7.62
N ALA A 26 -22.91 -16.36 8.81
CA ALA A 26 -21.58 -15.87 9.17
C ALA A 26 -20.49 -16.51 8.30
N VAL A 27 -20.53 -17.83 8.08
CA VAL A 27 -19.60 -18.55 7.18
C VAL A 27 -19.75 -18.07 5.74
N GLY A 28 -20.99 -17.86 5.28
CA GLY A 28 -21.27 -17.32 3.95
C GLY A 28 -20.69 -15.92 3.76
N CYS A 29 -20.91 -15.02 4.71
CA CYS A 29 -20.34 -13.67 4.68
C CYS A 29 -18.82 -13.67 4.70
N ALA A 30 -18.18 -14.48 5.56
CA ALA A 30 -16.72 -14.60 5.63
C ALA A 30 -16.12 -15.13 4.31
N SER A 31 -16.76 -16.11 3.68
CA SER A 31 -16.35 -16.67 2.40
C SER A 31 -16.47 -15.64 1.27
N LEU A 32 -17.52 -14.84 1.24
CA LEU A 32 -17.71 -13.78 0.26
C LEU A 32 -16.69 -12.65 0.44
N ASP A 33 -16.42 -12.23 1.68
CA ASP A 33 -15.41 -11.23 2.00
C ASP A 33 -14.00 -11.70 1.58
N SER A 34 -13.64 -12.95 1.88
CA SER A 34 -12.36 -13.52 1.46
C SER A 34 -12.22 -13.55 -0.08
N ARG A 35 -13.26 -13.93 -0.81
CA ARG A 35 -13.25 -13.91 -2.28
C ARG A 35 -13.16 -12.49 -2.83
N ALA A 36 -13.89 -11.54 -2.25
CA ALA A 36 -13.81 -10.13 -2.65
C ALA A 36 -12.40 -9.58 -2.44
N ARG A 37 -11.74 -9.87 -1.31
CA ARG A 37 -10.36 -9.49 -1.04
C ARG A 37 -9.37 -10.15 -2.01
N GLN A 38 -9.55 -11.43 -2.33
CA GLN A 38 -8.72 -12.12 -3.29
C GLN A 38 -8.80 -11.48 -4.69
N LEU A 39 -9.99 -11.06 -5.12
CA LEU A 39 -10.18 -10.35 -6.39
C LEU A 39 -9.63 -8.92 -6.36
N MET A 40 -9.73 -8.25 -5.23
CA MET A 40 -9.26 -6.87 -5.03
C MET A 40 -7.74 -6.79 -4.98
N TYR A 41 -7.12 -7.59 -4.11
CA TYR A 41 -5.67 -7.55 -3.88
C TYR A 41 -4.88 -8.38 -4.87
N ARG A 42 -5.48 -9.45 -5.42
CA ARG A 42 -4.84 -10.40 -6.34
C ARG A 42 -3.44 -10.82 -5.86
N PRO A 43 -3.35 -11.41 -4.66
CA PRO A 43 -2.06 -11.84 -4.11
C PRO A 43 -1.35 -12.78 -5.07
N THR A 44 -0.03 -12.66 -5.14
CA THR A 44 0.78 -13.47 -6.06
C THR A 44 2.15 -13.77 -5.49
N ALA A 45 2.48 -15.06 -5.41
CA ALA A 45 3.83 -15.56 -5.12
C ALA A 45 4.64 -15.84 -6.39
N ALA A 46 4.10 -15.54 -7.60
CA ALA A 46 4.75 -15.87 -8.86
C ALA A 46 6.08 -15.11 -9.02
N ARG A 47 7.15 -15.86 -9.25
CA ARG A 47 8.48 -15.33 -9.56
C ARG A 47 8.65 -15.25 -11.08
N PRO A 48 9.23 -14.18 -11.62
CA PRO A 48 9.54 -14.11 -13.06
C PRO A 48 10.70 -15.05 -13.41
N GLU A 49 10.75 -15.44 -14.65
CA GLU A 49 11.91 -16.12 -15.22
C GLU A 49 12.43 -15.29 -16.41
N PRO A 50 13.71 -14.90 -16.42
CA PRO A 50 14.69 -15.07 -15.34
C PRO A 50 14.38 -14.22 -14.11
N LEU A 51 14.94 -14.63 -12.95
CA LEU A 51 14.90 -13.80 -11.73
C LEU A 51 15.68 -12.51 -11.95
N PRO A 52 15.29 -11.39 -11.28
CA PRO A 52 16.07 -10.17 -11.33
C PRO A 52 17.48 -10.40 -10.77
N THR A 53 18.48 -9.78 -11.40
CA THR A 53 19.86 -9.81 -10.92
C THR A 53 20.01 -8.80 -9.79
N LEU A 54 20.39 -9.27 -8.62
CA LEU A 54 20.69 -8.43 -7.46
C LEU A 54 22.13 -7.91 -7.57
N ARG A 55 22.37 -6.69 -7.09
CA ARG A 55 23.71 -6.08 -7.01
C ARG A 55 24.41 -6.55 -5.73
N PRO A 56 25.75 -6.51 -5.67
CA PRO A 56 26.47 -6.77 -4.43
C PRO A 56 26.00 -5.85 -3.29
N GLY A 57 25.68 -6.46 -2.14
CA GLY A 57 25.12 -5.76 -0.99
C GLY A 57 23.59 -5.73 -0.91
N ASP A 58 22.87 -6.19 -1.94
CA ASP A 58 21.44 -6.38 -1.86
C ASP A 58 21.13 -7.55 -0.90
N GLU A 59 20.09 -7.37 -0.08
CA GLU A 59 19.67 -8.34 0.91
C GLU A 59 18.18 -8.67 0.73
N GLN A 60 17.84 -9.94 0.92
CA GLN A 60 16.46 -10.41 1.03
C GLN A 60 16.31 -11.10 2.39
N THR A 61 15.38 -10.64 3.21
CA THR A 61 15.19 -11.14 4.58
C THR A 61 13.72 -11.47 4.82
N LEU A 62 13.48 -12.47 5.68
CA LEU A 62 12.16 -12.79 6.18
C LEU A 62 12.08 -12.38 7.65
N VAL A 63 11.13 -11.52 7.97
CA VAL A 63 10.85 -11.06 9.33
C VAL A 63 9.68 -11.85 9.90
N GLU A 64 9.86 -12.48 11.05
CA GLU A 64 8.79 -13.18 11.74
C GLU A 64 7.76 -12.20 12.30
N VAL A 65 6.49 -12.51 12.12
CA VAL A 65 5.35 -11.76 12.63
C VAL A 65 4.31 -12.72 13.21
N ALA A 66 3.51 -12.25 14.15
CA ALA A 66 2.40 -13.04 14.66
C ALA A 66 1.27 -13.10 13.61
N GLY A 67 0.85 -14.30 13.27
CA GLY A 67 -0.34 -14.56 12.49
C GLY A 67 -1.62 -14.30 13.29
N HIS A 68 -2.75 -14.19 12.58
CA HIS A 68 -4.05 -13.91 13.20
C HIS A 68 -4.52 -15.02 14.15
N ASP A 69 -4.13 -16.25 13.89
CA ASP A 69 -4.47 -17.46 14.65
C ASP A 69 -3.39 -17.87 15.67
N GLY A 70 -2.39 -17.01 15.89
CA GLY A 70 -1.26 -17.27 16.77
C GLY A 70 -0.14 -18.11 16.14
N THR A 71 -0.23 -18.39 14.83
CA THR A 71 0.88 -19.01 14.08
C THR A 71 2.00 -18.00 13.85
N THR A 72 3.21 -18.49 13.55
CA THR A 72 4.30 -17.67 13.07
C THR A 72 4.17 -17.50 11.56
N GLU A 73 4.09 -16.25 11.11
CA GLU A 73 4.08 -15.85 9.70
C GLU A 73 5.33 -15.03 9.39
N HIS A 74 5.58 -14.76 8.12
CA HIS A 74 6.77 -14.03 7.67
C HIS A 74 6.41 -12.92 6.71
N VAL A 75 7.12 -11.81 6.81
CA VAL A 75 7.09 -10.67 5.89
C VAL A 75 8.46 -10.58 5.20
N ALA A 76 8.48 -10.62 3.88
CA ALA A 76 9.70 -10.51 3.10
C ALA A 76 10.07 -9.03 2.89
N LEU A 77 11.31 -8.70 3.21
CA LEU A 77 11.89 -7.39 3.00
C LEU A 77 13.09 -7.49 2.06
N TRP A 78 13.19 -6.53 1.12
CA TRP A 78 14.35 -6.37 0.26
C TRP A 78 15.06 -5.08 0.62
N TRP A 79 16.38 -5.16 0.82
CA TRP A 79 17.25 -4.02 1.02
C TRP A 79 18.17 -3.85 -0.18
N LEU A 80 18.07 -2.72 -0.86
CA LEU A 80 18.86 -2.35 -2.04
C LEU A 80 19.66 -1.08 -1.68
N PRO A 81 20.86 -1.21 -1.12
CA PRO A 81 21.66 -0.07 -0.70
C PRO A 81 22.15 0.77 -1.88
N ASN A 82 22.21 2.08 -1.71
CA ASN A 82 22.97 2.95 -2.60
C ASN A 82 24.47 2.83 -2.31
N ALA A 83 25.32 3.06 -3.31
CA ALA A 83 26.75 3.11 -3.14
C ALA A 83 27.19 4.25 -2.20
N ASP A 84 26.48 5.37 -2.23
CA ASP A 84 26.64 6.44 -1.24
C ASP A 84 25.91 6.05 0.06
N ARG A 85 26.69 5.79 1.11
CA ARG A 85 26.16 5.47 2.45
C ARG A 85 25.40 6.62 3.11
N ALA A 86 25.59 7.85 2.62
CA ALA A 86 24.85 9.03 3.09
C ALA A 86 23.51 9.24 2.37
N ALA A 87 23.21 8.41 1.36
CA ALA A 87 21.97 8.49 0.61
C ALA A 87 20.73 8.42 1.52
N PRO A 88 19.65 9.14 1.18
CA PRO A 88 18.36 8.94 1.84
C PRO A 88 17.82 7.55 1.55
N THR A 89 16.98 7.05 2.44
CA THR A 89 16.36 5.73 2.32
C THR A 89 14.87 5.86 2.03
N LEU A 90 14.43 5.19 0.98
CA LEU A 90 13.05 5.15 0.53
C LEU A 90 12.41 3.83 0.94
N LEU A 91 11.31 3.87 1.71
CA LEU A 91 10.45 2.73 1.98
C LEU A 91 9.50 2.53 0.80
N TYR A 92 9.68 1.45 0.07
CA TYR A 92 8.90 1.10 -1.12
C TYR A 92 7.70 0.22 -0.76
N LEU A 93 6.50 0.76 -0.94
CA LEU A 93 5.21 0.09 -0.72
C LEU A 93 4.56 -0.17 -2.08
N HIS A 94 4.46 -1.45 -2.48
CA HIS A 94 3.99 -1.82 -3.81
C HIS A 94 2.45 -1.83 -3.93
N GLY A 95 1.96 -1.83 -5.17
CA GLY A 95 0.55 -2.00 -5.51
C GLY A 95 0.11 -3.47 -5.55
N THR A 96 -1.15 -3.70 -5.97
CA THR A 96 -1.69 -5.04 -6.23
C THR A 96 -1.07 -5.67 -7.48
N PHE A 97 -1.33 -6.97 -7.72
CA PHE A 97 -0.95 -7.76 -8.91
C PHE A 97 0.53 -8.07 -9.07
N ARG A 98 1.42 -7.39 -8.36
CA ARG A 98 2.87 -7.55 -8.49
C ARG A 98 3.51 -7.66 -7.12
N ASN A 99 4.53 -8.49 -7.03
CA ASN A 99 5.41 -8.59 -5.87
C ASN A 99 6.73 -7.84 -6.14
N LEU A 100 7.68 -7.89 -5.22
CA LEU A 100 8.96 -7.18 -5.36
C LEU A 100 9.77 -7.64 -6.57
N TYR A 101 9.71 -8.91 -6.93
CA TYR A 101 10.38 -9.41 -8.14
C TYR A 101 9.96 -8.64 -9.40
N ARG A 102 8.66 -8.37 -9.57
CA ARG A 102 8.12 -7.64 -10.72
C ARG A 102 8.21 -6.12 -10.57
N ASN A 103 8.45 -5.62 -9.35
CA ASN A 103 8.69 -4.20 -9.07
C ASN A 103 10.19 -3.83 -9.09
N HIS A 104 11.08 -4.82 -9.19
CA HIS A 104 12.52 -4.62 -9.17
C HIS A 104 13.03 -3.53 -10.14
N PRO A 105 12.59 -3.45 -11.42
CA PRO A 105 13.03 -2.38 -12.32
C PRO A 105 12.71 -0.98 -11.80
N LYS A 106 11.56 -0.77 -11.16
CA LYS A 106 11.20 0.52 -10.56
C LYS A 106 12.04 0.82 -9.31
N MET A 107 12.30 -0.18 -8.47
CA MET A 107 13.19 -0.03 -7.32
C MET A 107 14.60 0.35 -7.74
N GLU A 108 15.12 -0.27 -8.82
CA GLU A 108 16.40 0.08 -9.42
C GLU A 108 16.42 1.52 -9.95
N ALA A 109 15.34 1.94 -10.64
CA ALA A 109 15.23 3.31 -11.11
C ALA A 109 15.29 4.34 -9.96
N LEU A 110 14.65 4.04 -8.82
CA LEU A 110 14.72 4.88 -7.62
C LEU A 110 16.11 4.86 -6.97
N ARG A 111 16.79 3.68 -6.95
CA ARG A 111 18.16 3.57 -6.48
C ARG A 111 19.13 4.37 -7.35
N ASP A 112 18.96 4.34 -8.67
CA ASP A 112 19.79 5.08 -9.63
C ASP A 112 19.53 6.60 -9.59
N VAL A 113 18.41 7.04 -9.02
CA VAL A 113 18.18 8.47 -8.70
C VAL A 113 18.97 8.92 -7.46
N GLY A 114 19.32 8.01 -6.55
CA GLY A 114 20.11 8.34 -5.37
C GLY A 114 19.55 7.86 -4.04
N PHE A 115 18.53 7.00 -4.02
CA PHE A 115 18.03 6.39 -2.80
C PHE A 115 18.70 5.05 -2.48
N SER A 116 18.84 4.72 -1.20
CA SER A 116 18.75 3.33 -0.77
C SER A 116 17.26 2.94 -0.75
N VAL A 117 16.93 1.70 -1.13
CA VAL A 117 15.52 1.27 -1.18
C VAL A 117 15.31 0.10 -0.21
N LEU A 118 14.40 0.27 0.74
CA LEU A 118 13.85 -0.80 1.55
C LEU A 118 12.44 -1.10 1.05
N ALA A 119 12.19 -2.32 0.63
CA ALA A 119 10.91 -2.71 0.05
C ALA A 119 10.28 -3.87 0.84
N VAL A 120 8.96 -3.95 0.86
CA VAL A 120 8.20 -5.01 1.51
C VAL A 120 7.28 -5.72 0.54
N ASP A 121 7.29 -7.04 0.54
CA ASP A 121 6.18 -7.85 0.05
C ASP A 121 5.20 -8.06 1.22
N TYR A 122 3.98 -7.57 1.09
CA TYR A 122 2.95 -7.86 2.09
C TYR A 122 2.64 -9.36 2.12
N ARG A 123 2.19 -9.88 3.26
CA ARG A 123 1.69 -11.26 3.31
C ARG A 123 0.63 -11.51 2.23
N GLY A 124 0.77 -12.61 1.53
CA GLY A 124 0.03 -12.92 0.28
C GLY A 124 0.80 -12.61 -1.00
N PHE A 125 1.95 -11.92 -0.92
CA PHE A 125 2.77 -11.57 -2.08
C PHE A 125 4.21 -12.10 -1.93
N GLY A 126 4.82 -12.39 -3.08
CA GLY A 126 6.23 -12.80 -3.18
C GLY A 126 6.62 -13.94 -2.26
N ASP A 127 7.62 -13.69 -1.44
CA ASP A 127 8.17 -14.66 -0.50
C ASP A 127 7.56 -14.55 0.92
N SER A 128 6.62 -13.63 1.13
CA SER A 128 5.87 -13.53 2.38
C SER A 128 4.88 -14.67 2.53
N THR A 129 4.46 -14.95 3.77
CA THR A 129 3.48 -16.02 4.06
C THR A 129 2.23 -15.86 3.18
N PRO A 130 1.81 -16.93 2.47
CA PRO A 130 0.66 -16.89 1.58
C PRO A 130 -0.65 -16.84 2.37
N ILE A 131 -1.27 -15.66 2.41
CA ILE A 131 -2.61 -15.42 2.96
C ILE A 131 -3.48 -14.69 1.95
N VAL A 132 -4.78 -14.60 2.19
CA VAL A 132 -5.63 -13.61 1.52
C VAL A 132 -5.48 -12.29 2.26
N PRO A 133 -4.85 -11.26 1.65
CA PRO A 133 -4.59 -10.00 2.33
C PRO A 133 -5.86 -9.28 2.76
N SER A 134 -5.72 -8.42 3.74
CA SER A 134 -6.73 -7.44 4.17
C SER A 134 -6.04 -6.09 4.37
N GLN A 135 -6.80 -5.00 4.41
CA GLN A 135 -6.25 -3.70 4.79
C GLN A 135 -5.48 -3.79 6.10
N ARG A 136 -6.03 -4.50 7.10
CA ARG A 136 -5.38 -4.70 8.39
C ARG A 136 -4.02 -5.40 8.28
N SER A 137 -3.93 -6.50 7.52
CA SER A 137 -2.66 -7.22 7.37
C SER A 137 -1.63 -6.41 6.58
N ILE A 138 -2.05 -5.72 5.51
CA ILE A 138 -1.18 -4.88 4.69
C ILE A 138 -0.60 -3.70 5.50
N LEU A 139 -1.43 -3.02 6.30
CA LEU A 139 -0.97 -1.93 7.16
C LEU A 139 -0.02 -2.43 8.26
N ALA A 140 -0.30 -3.61 8.84
CA ALA A 140 0.60 -4.22 9.82
C ALA A 140 1.97 -4.59 9.19
N ASP A 141 1.98 -5.11 7.97
CA ASP A 141 3.21 -5.45 7.25
C ASP A 141 4.01 -4.18 6.86
N ALA A 142 3.31 -3.08 6.55
CA ALA A 142 3.95 -1.78 6.35
C ALA A 142 4.58 -1.23 7.64
N ASP A 143 3.96 -1.45 8.81
CA ASP A 143 4.53 -1.06 10.11
C ASP A 143 5.78 -1.89 10.44
N VAL A 144 5.85 -3.18 10.06
CA VAL A 144 7.07 -4.01 10.16
C VAL A 144 8.20 -3.42 9.31
N ALA A 145 7.90 -3.09 8.05
CA ALA A 145 8.88 -2.49 7.14
C ALA A 145 9.32 -1.08 7.63
N TRP A 146 8.40 -0.33 8.21
CA TRP A 146 8.72 0.95 8.86
C TRP A 146 9.72 0.80 10.01
N ALA A 147 9.54 -0.18 10.88
CA ALA A 147 10.47 -0.44 11.97
C ALA A 147 11.88 -0.75 11.45
N GLU A 148 11.98 -1.53 10.37
CA GLU A 148 13.26 -1.82 9.72
C GLU A 148 13.86 -0.58 9.03
N LEU A 149 13.04 0.30 8.42
CA LEU A 149 13.50 1.58 7.88
C LEU A 149 14.16 2.43 8.97
N VAL A 150 13.50 2.57 10.12
CA VAL A 150 14.02 3.35 11.26
C VAL A 150 15.36 2.79 11.74
N ARG A 151 15.51 1.47 11.78
CA ARG A 151 16.75 0.78 12.16
C ARG A 151 17.89 1.04 11.17
N ARG A 152 17.61 1.02 9.85
CA ARG A 152 18.61 1.19 8.79
C ARG A 152 18.98 2.65 8.53
N GLN A 153 18.03 3.56 8.67
CA GLN A 153 18.23 5.00 8.47
C GLN A 153 17.93 5.75 9.77
N PRO A 154 18.95 6.04 10.60
CA PRO A 154 18.76 6.72 11.88
C PRO A 154 18.36 8.20 11.71
N ASP A 155 18.78 8.84 10.60
CA ASP A 155 18.42 10.24 10.32
C ASP A 155 16.98 10.33 9.76
N SER A 156 16.04 10.84 10.58
CA SER A 156 14.63 10.92 10.23
C SER A 156 14.37 11.75 8.96
N CYS A 157 15.08 12.86 8.76
CA CYS A 157 14.85 13.68 7.56
C CYS A 157 15.27 12.98 6.25
N LYS A 158 16.07 11.91 6.33
CA LYS A 158 16.48 11.07 5.19
C LYS A 158 15.57 9.86 4.96
N ARG A 159 14.51 9.68 5.74
CA ARG A 159 13.51 8.63 5.53
C ARG A 159 12.42 9.14 4.61
N VAL A 160 12.19 8.47 3.48
CA VAL A 160 11.12 8.81 2.53
C VAL A 160 10.14 7.65 2.47
N ILE A 161 8.86 7.94 2.64
CA ILE A 161 7.79 6.94 2.47
C ILE A 161 7.34 7.04 1.01
N TYR A 162 7.37 5.93 0.27
CA TYR A 162 6.92 5.87 -1.11
C TYR A 162 5.88 4.78 -1.31
N GLY A 163 4.85 5.09 -2.07
CA GLY A 163 3.84 4.10 -2.44
C GLY A 163 3.33 4.24 -3.87
N HIS A 164 3.15 3.09 -4.53
CA HIS A 164 2.58 2.99 -5.87
C HIS A 164 1.19 2.34 -5.83
N SER A 165 0.19 2.94 -6.48
CA SER A 165 -1.17 2.37 -6.58
C SER A 165 -1.76 2.11 -5.18
N LEU A 166 -2.16 0.87 -4.84
CA LEU A 166 -2.56 0.50 -3.48
C LEU A 166 -1.50 0.90 -2.44
N GLY A 167 -0.22 0.67 -2.75
CA GLY A 167 0.88 1.08 -1.87
C GLY A 167 0.90 2.57 -1.59
N GLY A 168 0.36 3.41 -2.49
CA GLY A 168 0.16 4.84 -2.25
C GLY A 168 -0.84 5.12 -1.14
N ALA A 169 -1.95 4.38 -1.09
CA ALA A 169 -2.90 4.48 0.01
C ALA A 169 -2.30 3.99 1.34
N VAL A 170 -1.48 2.93 1.30
CA VAL A 170 -0.72 2.43 2.46
C VAL A 170 0.31 3.46 2.92
N ALA A 171 1.04 4.09 1.99
CA ALA A 171 2.02 5.13 2.27
C ALA A 171 1.39 6.37 2.93
N ILE A 172 0.23 6.79 2.44
CA ILE A 172 -0.54 7.90 2.98
C ILE A 172 -1.04 7.58 4.40
N ASP A 173 -1.59 6.38 4.61
CA ASP A 173 -2.00 5.93 5.96
C ASP A 173 -0.81 5.95 6.92
N LEU A 174 0.32 5.34 6.54
CA LEU A 174 1.53 5.30 7.36
C LEU A 174 2.01 6.73 7.68
N ALA A 175 2.14 7.60 6.67
CA ALA A 175 2.58 8.99 6.83
C ALA A 175 1.65 9.79 7.74
N SER A 176 0.33 9.59 7.62
CA SER A 176 -0.68 10.31 8.43
C SER A 176 -0.61 10.01 9.93
N ARG A 177 0.09 8.95 10.32
CA ARG A 177 0.33 8.52 11.71
C ARG A 177 1.72 8.89 12.23
N LYS A 178 2.50 9.65 11.45
CA LYS A 178 3.89 10.04 11.72
C LYS A 178 4.03 11.55 11.63
N HIS A 179 5.13 12.08 12.16
CA HIS A 179 5.42 13.51 12.16
C HIS A 179 6.67 13.83 11.35
N VAL A 180 6.58 14.87 10.50
CA VAL A 180 7.71 15.34 9.70
C VAL A 180 8.88 15.75 10.60
N HIS A 181 10.10 15.50 10.14
CA HIS A 181 11.38 15.75 10.83
C HIS A 181 11.58 14.98 12.15
N VAL A 182 10.52 14.44 12.76
CA VAL A 182 10.61 13.54 13.93
C VAL A 182 10.74 12.11 13.45
N ASP A 183 9.88 11.68 12.55
CA ASP A 183 9.79 10.30 12.06
C ASP A 183 10.37 10.15 10.64
N TYR A 184 10.04 11.09 9.73
CA TYR A 184 10.42 11.02 8.31
C TYR A 184 10.57 12.42 7.68
N GLY A 185 11.13 12.48 6.46
CA GLY A 185 11.39 13.72 5.75
C GLY A 185 10.41 14.05 4.64
N ALA A 186 9.85 13.05 3.96
CA ALA A 186 8.92 13.28 2.84
C ALA A 186 8.05 12.05 2.52
N LEU A 187 6.91 12.32 1.88
CA LEU A 187 6.02 11.34 1.26
C LEU A 187 6.07 11.47 -0.26
N ALA A 188 6.20 10.34 -0.97
CA ALA A 188 6.02 10.30 -2.42
C ALA A 188 4.95 9.26 -2.78
N VAL A 189 4.00 9.61 -3.64
CA VAL A 189 2.98 8.68 -4.11
C VAL A 189 2.86 8.71 -5.63
N GLU A 190 2.67 7.54 -6.23
CA GLU A 190 2.60 7.35 -7.67
C GLU A 190 1.33 6.58 -8.04
N SER A 191 0.55 7.13 -9.00
CA SER A 191 -0.62 6.45 -9.61
C SER A 191 -1.58 5.89 -8.57
N THR A 192 -1.88 6.66 -7.51
CA THR A 192 -2.76 6.24 -6.42
C THR A 192 -4.14 6.93 -6.47
N PHE A 193 -5.05 6.54 -5.61
CA PHE A 193 -6.46 6.89 -5.66
C PHE A 193 -6.93 7.64 -4.39
N SER A 194 -8.06 8.34 -4.54
CA SER A 194 -8.70 9.13 -3.49
C SER A 194 -9.31 8.27 -2.37
N SER A 195 -9.98 7.19 -2.73
CA SER A 195 -10.51 6.17 -1.82
C SER A 195 -10.79 4.88 -2.56
N LEU A 196 -10.90 3.77 -1.82
CA LEU A 196 -11.29 2.49 -2.42
C LEU A 196 -12.71 2.54 -2.98
N VAL A 197 -13.60 3.34 -2.38
CA VAL A 197 -14.98 3.57 -2.87
C VAL A 197 -14.96 4.24 -4.24
N ASP A 198 -14.17 5.32 -4.40
CA ASP A 198 -14.04 6.02 -5.68
C ASP A 198 -13.43 5.12 -6.76
N LEU A 199 -12.39 4.35 -6.41
CA LEU A 199 -11.74 3.41 -7.32
C LEU A 199 -12.71 2.33 -7.80
N ALA A 200 -13.46 1.73 -6.88
CA ALA A 200 -14.46 0.72 -7.21
C ALA A 200 -15.61 1.30 -8.06
N GLY A 201 -16.05 2.52 -7.77
CA GLY A 201 -17.03 3.25 -8.57
C GLY A 201 -16.55 3.49 -10.00
N SER A 202 -15.28 3.83 -10.16
CA SER A 202 -14.66 4.01 -11.47
C SER A 202 -14.52 2.70 -12.25
N ALA A 203 -14.22 1.60 -11.57
CA ALA A 203 -13.96 0.30 -12.20
C ALA A 203 -15.23 -0.46 -12.61
N VAL A 204 -16.26 -0.45 -11.77
CA VAL A 204 -17.50 -1.27 -11.97
C VAL A 204 -18.80 -0.46 -11.83
N GLY A 205 -18.71 0.86 -11.89
CA GLY A 205 -19.87 1.76 -11.83
C GLY A 205 -20.56 1.75 -10.46
N PRO A 206 -21.87 2.02 -10.39
CA PRO A 206 -22.59 2.26 -9.12
C PRO A 206 -22.63 1.05 -8.18
N LEU A 207 -22.32 -0.15 -8.64
CA LEU A 207 -22.22 -1.34 -7.78
C LEU A 207 -20.93 -1.39 -6.98
N GLY A 208 -19.87 -0.73 -7.44
CA GLY A 208 -18.55 -0.70 -6.79
C GLY A 208 -18.61 -0.16 -5.36
N PRO A 209 -19.14 1.06 -5.13
CA PRO A 209 -19.30 1.62 -3.79
C PRO A 209 -20.09 0.71 -2.83
N ILE A 210 -21.12 0.03 -3.33
CA ILE A 210 -21.92 -0.91 -2.52
C ILE A 210 -21.07 -2.10 -2.10
N ALA A 211 -20.29 -2.67 -3.03
CA ALA A 211 -19.40 -3.80 -2.74
C ALA A 211 -18.33 -3.43 -1.70
N VAL A 212 -17.74 -2.22 -1.81
CA VAL A 212 -16.78 -1.72 -0.81
C VAL A 212 -17.47 -1.47 0.52
N TRP A 213 -18.69 -0.95 0.54
CA TRP A 213 -19.45 -0.71 1.78
C TRP A 213 -19.73 -2.02 2.53
N LEU A 214 -19.99 -3.12 1.82
CA LEU A 214 -20.21 -4.45 2.39
C LEU A 214 -18.89 -5.13 2.84
N SER A 215 -17.74 -4.67 2.38
CA SER A 215 -16.44 -5.19 2.78
C SER A 215 -15.91 -4.50 4.05
N SER A 216 -14.87 -5.06 4.66
CA SER A 216 -14.11 -4.42 5.75
C SER A 216 -13.04 -3.44 5.26
N GLU A 217 -12.84 -3.36 3.94
CA GLU A 217 -11.78 -2.60 3.30
C GLU A 217 -12.22 -1.15 3.02
N ARG A 218 -11.40 -0.15 3.32
CA ARG A 218 -11.77 1.27 3.15
C ARG A 218 -10.73 2.07 2.37
N PHE A 219 -9.48 2.10 2.82
CA PHE A 219 -8.41 2.94 2.27
C PHE A 219 -8.91 4.36 1.89
N ASP A 220 -9.31 5.12 2.92
CA ASP A 220 -9.73 6.51 2.74
C ASP A 220 -8.50 7.42 2.68
N SER A 221 -7.91 7.52 1.50
CA SER A 221 -6.72 8.33 1.28
C SER A 221 -7.01 9.84 1.41
N LEU A 222 -8.26 10.28 1.14
CA LEU A 222 -8.64 11.69 1.29
C LEU A 222 -8.55 12.16 2.74
N ALA A 223 -9.14 11.37 3.65
CA ALA A 223 -9.11 11.69 5.07
C ALA A 223 -7.71 11.57 5.69
N ALA A 224 -6.87 10.68 5.14
CA ALA A 224 -5.54 10.45 5.64
C ALA A 224 -4.53 11.50 5.12
N ILE A 225 -4.56 11.85 3.82
CA ILE A 225 -3.58 12.77 3.23
C ILE A 225 -3.69 14.19 3.81
N ALA A 226 -4.88 14.60 4.21
CA ALA A 226 -5.11 15.89 4.86
C ALA A 226 -4.40 16.05 6.22
N LYS A 227 -3.95 14.93 6.81
CA LYS A 227 -3.22 14.89 8.10
C LYS A 227 -1.70 14.82 7.93
N VAL A 228 -1.22 14.64 6.70
CA VAL A 228 0.22 14.56 6.41
C VAL A 228 0.82 15.95 6.56
N ASP A 229 1.83 16.08 7.40
CA ASP A 229 2.51 17.35 7.69
C ASP A 229 3.87 17.50 6.95
N ALA A 230 4.28 16.50 6.17
CA ALA A 230 5.53 16.46 5.43
C ALA A 230 5.40 16.99 4.00
N PRO A 231 6.51 17.35 3.33
CA PRO A 231 6.54 17.57 1.89
C PRO A 231 6.01 16.36 1.13
N ILE A 232 5.08 16.59 0.19
CA ILE A 232 4.44 15.54 -0.61
C ILE A 232 4.80 15.72 -2.08
N LEU A 233 5.30 14.63 -2.70
CA LEU A 233 5.44 14.50 -4.14
C LEU A 233 4.38 13.52 -4.66
N MET A 234 3.57 13.94 -5.62
CA MET A 234 2.56 13.11 -6.27
C MET A 234 2.85 13.04 -7.77
N LEU A 235 2.95 11.83 -8.32
CA LEU A 235 3.10 11.58 -9.76
C LEU A 235 1.92 10.77 -10.27
N HIS A 236 1.42 11.12 -11.47
CA HIS A 236 0.35 10.35 -12.11
C HIS A 236 0.47 10.42 -13.63
N GLY A 237 0.24 9.31 -14.31
CA GLY A 237 0.20 9.26 -15.76
C GLY A 237 -1.17 9.70 -16.30
N ASP A 238 -1.20 10.50 -17.37
CA ASP A 238 -2.46 10.95 -17.96
C ASP A 238 -3.18 9.86 -18.77
N ARG A 239 -2.49 8.73 -19.06
CA ARG A 239 -3.05 7.52 -19.68
C ARG A 239 -3.05 6.33 -18.72
N ASP A 240 -3.26 6.58 -17.45
CA ASP A 240 -3.45 5.53 -16.44
C ASP A 240 -4.86 4.93 -16.62
N ASP A 241 -4.91 3.71 -17.14
CA ASP A 241 -6.13 2.93 -17.40
C ASP A 241 -6.57 2.08 -16.20
N THR A 242 -5.77 2.03 -15.15
CA THR A 242 -6.03 1.26 -13.93
C THR A 242 -6.58 2.15 -12.82
N VAL A 243 -5.93 3.29 -12.58
CA VAL A 243 -6.39 4.34 -11.66
C VAL A 243 -6.55 5.63 -12.46
N PRO A 244 -7.77 6.00 -12.85
CA PRO A 244 -8.00 7.22 -13.61
C PRO A 244 -7.38 8.44 -12.94
N ILE A 245 -6.67 9.27 -13.70
CA ILE A 245 -5.97 10.46 -13.19
C ILE A 245 -6.89 11.42 -12.43
N ALA A 246 -8.20 11.38 -12.70
CA ALA A 246 -9.19 12.15 -11.97
C ALA A 246 -9.21 11.83 -10.46
N LEU A 247 -8.93 10.57 -10.09
CA LEU A 247 -8.81 10.16 -8.69
C LEU A 247 -7.53 10.69 -8.03
N GLY A 248 -6.43 10.73 -8.78
CA GLY A 248 -5.19 11.36 -8.35
C GLY A 248 -5.35 12.88 -8.17
N ARG A 249 -6.03 13.56 -9.10
CA ARG A 249 -6.34 15.00 -8.99
C ARG A 249 -7.23 15.29 -7.78
N LYS A 250 -8.27 14.46 -7.54
CA LYS A 250 -9.12 14.57 -6.36
C LYS A 250 -8.31 14.41 -5.07
N LEU A 251 -7.36 13.50 -5.05
CA LEU A 251 -6.46 13.29 -3.90
C LEU A 251 -5.52 14.49 -3.70
N ARG A 252 -4.94 15.05 -4.79
CA ARG A 252 -4.12 16.26 -4.76
C ARG A 252 -4.88 17.44 -4.14
N ASP A 253 -6.15 17.60 -4.53
CA ASP A 253 -6.98 18.72 -4.07
C ASP A 253 -7.32 18.63 -2.57
N ALA A 254 -7.22 17.43 -1.98
CA ALA A 254 -7.36 17.20 -0.53
C ALA A 254 -6.01 17.26 0.23
N ALA A 255 -4.88 17.27 -0.48
CA ALA A 255 -3.56 17.28 0.12
C ALA A 255 -3.21 18.68 0.67
N PRO A 256 -2.32 18.78 1.67
CA PRO A 256 -1.88 20.05 2.22
C PRO A 256 -1.28 20.99 1.16
N PRO A 257 -1.36 22.33 1.37
CA PRO A 257 -0.69 23.32 0.52
C PRO A 257 0.81 23.01 0.38
N GLY A 258 1.37 23.26 -0.81
CA GLY A 258 2.77 22.94 -1.10
C GLY A 258 3.00 21.53 -1.62
N THR A 259 1.97 20.69 -1.70
CA THR A 259 2.05 19.40 -2.39
C THR A 259 2.47 19.58 -3.84
N ARG A 260 3.55 18.91 -4.23
CA ARG A 260 4.05 18.92 -5.60
C ARG A 260 3.34 17.87 -6.43
N TRP A 261 2.59 18.29 -7.45
CA TRP A 261 1.88 17.43 -8.38
C TRP A 261 2.54 17.42 -9.76
N ILE A 262 2.80 16.22 -10.30
CA ILE A 262 3.42 16.05 -11.63
C ILE A 262 2.56 15.07 -12.44
N GLU A 263 1.99 15.57 -13.53
CA GLU A 263 1.34 14.74 -14.54
C GLU A 263 2.37 14.32 -15.59
N ILE A 264 2.46 13.02 -15.84
CA ILE A 264 3.36 12.47 -16.85
C ILE A 264 2.58 12.25 -18.15
N PRO A 265 2.88 13.02 -19.22
CA PRO A 265 2.22 12.87 -20.51
C PRO A 265 2.44 11.46 -21.08
N ASN A 266 1.37 10.84 -21.56
CA ASN A 266 1.32 9.47 -22.04
C ASN A 266 1.78 8.43 -21.00
N GLY A 267 1.83 8.80 -19.72
CA GLY A 267 2.21 7.93 -18.62
C GLY A 267 1.15 6.87 -18.34
N SER A 268 1.58 5.62 -18.27
CA SER A 268 0.74 4.48 -17.89
C SER A 268 0.85 4.18 -16.38
N HIS A 269 -0.06 3.38 -15.85
CA HIS A 269 -0.17 3.08 -14.43
C HIS A 269 1.14 2.70 -13.71
N SER A 270 1.93 1.79 -14.27
CA SER A 270 3.07 1.18 -13.56
C SER A 270 4.44 1.57 -14.12
N ARG A 271 4.52 2.37 -15.17
CA ARG A 271 5.73 2.54 -15.97
C ARG A 271 6.16 4.00 -16.12
N LEU A 272 5.86 4.88 -15.16
CA LEU A 272 6.22 6.30 -15.25
C LEU A 272 7.75 6.50 -15.38
N HIS A 273 8.53 5.69 -14.67
CA HIS A 273 10.00 5.67 -14.76
C HIS A 273 10.53 5.26 -16.14
N GLU A 274 9.76 4.50 -16.92
CA GLU A 274 10.08 4.13 -18.31
C GLU A 274 9.48 5.11 -19.32
N ASN A 275 8.24 5.57 -19.09
CA ASN A 275 7.53 6.46 -20.00
C ASN A 275 8.15 7.86 -20.09
N ALA A 276 8.70 8.36 -18.97
CA ALA A 276 9.32 9.67 -18.88
C ALA A 276 10.53 9.67 -17.93
N PRO A 277 11.63 8.95 -18.25
CA PRO A 277 12.74 8.73 -17.33
C PRO A 277 13.38 10.02 -16.83
N ALA A 278 13.53 11.03 -17.69
CA ALA A 278 14.10 12.31 -17.32
C ALA A 278 13.22 13.09 -16.33
N ALA A 279 11.90 13.16 -16.58
CA ALA A 279 10.96 13.85 -15.71
C ALA A 279 10.82 13.12 -14.37
N TYR A 280 10.79 11.77 -14.40
CA TYR A 280 10.76 10.93 -13.22
C TYR A 280 11.99 11.14 -12.33
N ARG A 281 13.18 11.07 -12.92
CA ARG A 281 14.46 11.35 -12.25
C ARG A 281 14.47 12.75 -11.63
N ALA A 282 14.17 13.80 -12.42
CA ALA A 282 14.18 15.18 -11.95
C ALA A 282 13.19 15.43 -10.78
N ALA A 283 12.03 14.73 -10.79
CA ALA A 283 11.06 14.81 -9.70
C ALA A 283 11.65 14.32 -8.37
N PHE A 284 12.29 13.16 -8.39
CA PHE A 284 12.86 12.56 -7.19
C PHE A 284 14.20 13.21 -6.77
N GLU A 285 15.05 13.65 -7.70
CA GLU A 285 16.25 14.46 -7.39
C GLU A 285 15.87 15.75 -6.65
N SER A 286 14.82 16.43 -7.13
CA SER A 286 14.28 17.61 -6.44
C SER A 286 13.71 17.29 -5.05
N LEU A 287 13.09 16.10 -4.87
CA LEU A 287 12.64 15.66 -3.56
C LEU A 287 13.84 15.43 -2.63
N ILE A 288 14.88 14.73 -3.09
CA ILE A 288 16.13 14.51 -2.33
C ILE A 288 16.75 15.84 -1.92
N ALA A 289 16.85 16.81 -2.83
CA ALA A 289 17.42 18.14 -2.55
C ALA A 289 16.62 18.94 -1.50
N SER A 290 15.33 18.65 -1.34
CA SER A 290 14.47 19.29 -0.34
C SER A 290 14.54 18.65 1.04
N LEU A 291 15.08 17.43 1.15
CA LEU A 291 15.23 16.73 2.43
C LEU A 291 16.20 17.51 3.35
N CYS A 292 15.88 17.54 4.62
CA CYS A 292 16.69 18.19 5.66
C CYS A 292 16.90 19.71 5.49
N SER A 293 16.29 20.38 4.52
CA SER A 293 16.47 21.82 4.26
C SER A 293 15.78 22.74 5.27
N GLN A 294 14.93 22.19 6.13
CA GLN A 294 14.16 22.94 7.14
C GLN A 294 14.59 22.63 8.58
N ARG A 295 15.81 22.10 8.76
CA ARG A 295 16.43 21.94 10.08
C ARG A 295 17.07 23.22 10.57
#